data_6b6cb6c69105b0bcb0dea32bc42e394d
#
_entry.id   6b6cb6c69105b0bcb0dea32bc42e394d
#
_cell.length_a   1.000
_cell.length_b   1.000
_cell.length_c   1.000
_cell.angle_alpha   90.00
_cell.angle_beta   90.00
_cell.angle_gamma   90.00
#
_symmetry.space_group_name_H-M   'P 1'
#
loop_
_entity.id
_entity.type
_entity.pdbx_description
1 polymer ?
#
loop_
_entity_poly.entity_id
_entity_poly.type
_entity_poly.pdbx_seq_one_letter_code
_entity_poly.pdbx_strand_id
1 'polypeptide(L)'
;MRKIEEQMNMAIRSRKNWSGSNTTVTCYKKDGITTEVNVMLHGNCIAWFDTASNDFNISSAGWETVTTKSRLNAILEEFAPERRVFQKNWQWFVSDCLGMAEPFVDGMKI
;
A
#
# COMPACT_ATOMS: atom_id res chain seq x y z
N MET A 1 7.77 -10.89 6.30
CA MET A 1 7.75 -9.43 6.04
C MET A 1 9.11 -8.84 6.35
N ARG A 2 9.60 -7.95 5.50
CA ARG A 2 10.89 -7.28 5.72
C ARG A 2 10.77 -6.26 6.85
N LYS A 3 11.89 -6.00 7.54
CA LYS A 3 11.91 -5.04 8.66
C LYS A 3 11.46 -3.64 8.25
N ILE A 4 11.88 -3.17 7.07
CA ILE A 4 11.45 -1.86 6.55
C ILE A 4 9.93 -1.83 6.36
N GLU A 5 9.31 -2.95 5.99
CA GLU A 5 7.88 -3.05 5.80
C GLU A 5 7.12 -3.06 7.11
N GLU A 6 7.69 -3.65 8.15
CA GLU A 6 7.13 -3.58 9.50
C GLU A 6 7.12 -2.15 10.01
N GLN A 7 8.21 -1.41 9.77
CA GLN A 7 8.33 -0.01 10.17
C GLN A 7 7.37 0.88 9.37
N MET A 8 7.25 0.62 8.07
CA MET A 8 6.28 1.30 7.19
C MET A 8 4.86 1.12 7.70
N ASN A 9 4.47 -0.12 7.99
CA ASN A 9 3.12 -0.42 8.46
C ASN A 9 2.84 0.20 9.84
N MET A 10 3.84 0.24 10.72
CA MET A 10 3.70 0.92 12.01
C MET A 10 3.44 2.41 11.81
N ALA A 11 4.14 3.05 10.89
CA ALA A 11 3.95 4.46 10.58
C ALA A 11 2.55 4.73 10.00
N ILE A 12 2.07 3.87 9.12
CA ILE A 12 0.72 3.97 8.57
C ILE A 12 -0.33 3.88 9.69
N ARG A 13 -0.22 2.85 10.51
CA ARG A 13 -1.18 2.62 11.62
C ARG A 13 -1.17 3.75 12.64
N SER A 14 0.02 4.27 12.94
CA SER A 14 0.18 5.36 13.92
C SER A 14 -0.06 6.74 13.33
N ARG A 15 -0.27 6.83 12.02
CA ARG A 15 -0.45 8.09 11.29
C ARG A 15 0.70 9.06 11.54
N LYS A 16 1.94 8.57 11.37
CA LYS A 16 3.16 9.35 11.58
C LYS A 16 3.98 9.38 10.30
N ASN A 17 4.60 10.53 10.06
CA ASN A 17 5.58 10.63 8.99
C ASN A 17 6.79 9.75 9.32
N TRP A 18 7.26 9.03 8.29
CA TRP A 18 8.40 8.13 8.45
C TRP A 18 9.10 7.99 7.11
N SER A 19 10.40 7.79 7.14
CA SER A 19 11.19 7.54 5.95
C SER A 19 12.20 6.43 6.22
N GLY A 20 12.19 5.44 5.38
CA GLY A 20 13.23 4.42 5.31
C GLY A 20 14.06 4.63 4.04
N SER A 21 14.88 3.65 3.67
CA SER A 21 15.80 3.72 2.54
C SER A 21 15.14 4.26 1.26
N ASN A 22 14.14 3.56 0.75
CA ASN A 22 13.45 3.91 -0.51
C ASN A 22 11.95 4.12 -0.30
N THR A 23 11.46 4.05 0.94
CA THR A 23 10.04 4.06 1.26
C THR A 23 9.75 5.18 2.24
N THR A 24 8.67 5.92 2.01
CA THR A 24 8.28 7.06 2.84
C THR A 24 6.78 6.97 3.12
N VAL A 25 6.39 7.27 4.36
CA VAL A 25 5.00 7.45 4.76
C VAL A 25 4.79 8.92 5.07
N THR A 26 3.85 9.55 4.36
CA THR A 26 3.55 10.97 4.52
C THR A 26 2.10 11.12 4.97
N CYS A 27 1.89 11.84 6.06
CA CYS A 27 0.57 12.09 6.61
C CYS A 27 0.18 13.55 6.35
N TYR A 28 -1.03 13.74 5.82
CA TYR A 28 -1.59 15.06 5.55
C TYR A 28 -2.62 15.38 6.62
N LYS A 29 -2.56 16.62 7.13
CA LYS A 29 -3.44 17.08 8.20
C LYS A 29 -4.29 18.25 7.75
N LYS A 30 -5.50 18.30 8.28
CA LYS A 30 -6.39 19.44 8.16
C LYS A 30 -6.92 19.75 9.55
N ASP A 31 -6.71 21.00 10.00
CA ASP A 31 -7.10 21.45 11.36
C ASP A 31 -6.57 20.53 12.46
N GLY A 32 -5.31 20.08 12.31
CA GLY A 32 -4.63 19.24 13.30
C GLY A 32 -5.00 17.76 13.26
N ILE A 33 -5.91 17.37 12.36
CA ILE A 33 -6.38 15.98 12.21
C ILE A 33 -5.80 15.38 10.94
N THR A 34 -5.19 14.19 11.03
CA THR A 34 -4.71 13.47 9.86
C THR A 34 -5.90 13.03 9.01
N THR A 35 -5.93 13.45 7.75
CA THR A 35 -7.00 13.13 6.81
C THR A 35 -6.60 12.09 5.77
N GLU A 36 -5.31 12.03 5.43
CA GLU A 36 -4.80 11.12 4.42
C GLU A 36 -3.41 10.65 4.79
N VAL A 37 -3.12 9.38 4.48
CA VAL A 37 -1.78 8.79 4.65
C VAL A 37 -1.34 8.21 3.32
N ASN A 38 -0.21 8.68 2.81
CA ASN A 38 0.33 8.22 1.53
C ASN A 38 1.62 7.42 1.75
N VAL A 39 1.77 6.35 0.99
CA VAL A 39 2.99 5.54 0.98
C VAL A 39 3.69 5.75 -0.36
N MET A 40 4.96 6.15 -0.29
CA MET A 40 5.78 6.43 -1.45
C MET A 40 6.90 5.40 -1.55
N LEU A 41 7.16 4.92 -2.75
CA LEU A 41 8.32 4.09 -3.06
C LEU A 41 9.13 4.80 -4.14
N HIS A 42 10.39 5.11 -3.85
CA HIS A 42 11.25 5.92 -4.74
C HIS A 42 10.56 7.24 -5.16
N GLY A 43 9.81 7.86 -4.24
CA GLY A 43 9.10 9.09 -4.52
C GLY A 43 7.80 8.96 -5.31
N ASN A 44 7.37 7.73 -5.61
CA ASN A 44 6.13 7.47 -6.34
C ASN A 44 5.08 6.87 -5.41
N CYS A 45 3.86 7.41 -5.42
CA CYS A 45 2.80 6.96 -4.51
C CYS A 45 2.27 5.58 -4.93
N ILE A 46 2.36 4.61 -4.03
CA ILE A 46 1.89 3.24 -4.26
C ILE A 46 0.65 2.89 -3.44
N ALA A 47 0.33 3.67 -2.42
CA ALA A 47 -0.88 3.47 -1.62
C ALA A 47 -1.29 4.77 -0.97
N TRP A 48 -2.60 5.00 -0.84
CA TRP A 48 -3.13 6.15 -0.11
C TRP A 48 -4.38 5.75 0.65
N PHE A 49 -4.41 6.18 1.91
CA PHE A 49 -5.45 5.84 2.88
C PHE A 49 -6.28 7.07 3.19
N ASP A 50 -7.61 6.91 3.18
CA ASP A 50 -8.54 7.91 3.70
C ASP A 50 -8.81 7.56 5.16
N THR A 51 -8.43 8.43 6.08
CA THR A 51 -8.53 8.14 7.52
C THR A 51 -9.98 8.19 8.02
N ALA A 52 -10.88 8.90 7.33
CA ALA A 52 -12.28 8.98 7.73
C ALA A 52 -13.02 7.67 7.46
N SER A 53 -12.79 7.05 6.29
CA SER A 53 -13.45 5.81 5.88
C SER A 53 -12.63 4.55 6.18
N ASN A 54 -11.32 4.70 6.40
CA ASN A 54 -10.33 3.63 6.45
C ASN A 54 -10.21 2.85 5.13
N ASP A 55 -10.72 3.40 4.04
CA ASP A 55 -10.52 2.86 2.71
C ASP A 55 -9.13 3.23 2.20
N PHE A 56 -8.59 2.39 1.34
CA PHE A 56 -7.33 2.72 0.69
C PHE A 56 -7.27 2.20 -0.74
N ASN A 57 -6.41 2.84 -1.51
CA ASN A 57 -6.16 2.50 -2.90
C ASN A 57 -4.69 2.10 -3.05
N ILE A 58 -4.40 1.25 -4.02
CA ILE A 58 -3.05 0.81 -4.32
C ILE A 58 -2.70 1.06 -5.78
N SER A 59 -1.41 1.22 -6.05
CA SER A 59 -0.89 1.50 -7.39
C SER A 59 0.52 0.96 -7.51
N SER A 60 0.91 0.52 -8.71
CA SER A 60 2.31 0.21 -9.00
C SER A 60 3.11 1.47 -9.33
N ALA A 61 2.40 2.60 -9.54
CA ALA A 61 2.98 3.85 -10.03
C ALA A 61 3.73 3.66 -11.35
N GLY A 62 3.35 2.65 -12.14
CA GLY A 62 4.00 2.31 -13.40
C GLY A 62 5.22 1.41 -13.26
N TRP A 63 5.58 1.00 -12.02
CA TRP A 63 6.77 0.17 -11.76
C TRP A 63 6.36 -1.17 -11.16
N GLU A 64 6.06 -2.16 -12.02
CA GLU A 64 5.69 -3.50 -11.60
C GLU A 64 6.92 -4.33 -11.26
N THR A 65 7.59 -3.98 -10.16
CA THR A 65 8.81 -4.63 -9.70
C THR A 65 8.55 -5.54 -8.51
N VAL A 66 9.53 -6.41 -8.21
CA VAL A 66 9.49 -7.27 -7.02
C VAL A 66 9.37 -6.43 -5.75
N THR A 67 10.10 -5.32 -5.66
CA THR A 67 10.03 -4.43 -4.50
C THR A 67 8.66 -3.80 -4.34
N THR A 68 8.07 -3.30 -5.42
CA THR A 68 6.72 -2.72 -5.39
C THR A 68 5.71 -3.76 -4.89
N LYS A 69 5.75 -4.96 -5.45
CA LYS A 69 4.85 -6.05 -5.04
C LYS A 69 5.04 -6.42 -3.57
N SER A 70 6.29 -6.48 -3.11
CA SER A 70 6.59 -6.76 -1.70
C SER A 70 5.98 -5.72 -0.77
N ARG A 71 6.13 -4.43 -1.09
CA ARG A 71 5.56 -3.34 -0.28
C ARG A 71 4.04 -3.42 -0.26
N LEU A 72 3.42 -3.61 -1.43
CA LEU A 72 1.95 -3.72 -1.52
C LEU A 72 1.42 -4.91 -0.72
N ASN A 73 2.08 -6.06 -0.82
CA ASN A 73 1.66 -7.24 -0.06
C ASN A 73 1.86 -7.07 1.45
N ALA A 74 2.87 -6.32 1.88
CA ALA A 74 3.04 -6.00 3.29
C ALA A 74 1.89 -5.13 3.80
N ILE A 75 1.48 -4.13 3.01
CA ILE A 75 0.32 -3.29 3.34
C ILE A 75 -0.95 -4.12 3.40
N LEU A 76 -1.18 -4.97 2.40
CA LEU A 76 -2.36 -5.82 2.37
C LEU A 76 -2.39 -6.80 3.54
N GLU A 77 -1.26 -7.40 3.88
CA GLU A 77 -1.18 -8.33 5.01
C GLU A 77 -1.65 -7.69 6.32
N GLU A 78 -1.37 -6.42 6.53
CA GLU A 78 -1.75 -5.70 7.73
C GLU A 78 -3.18 -5.15 7.67
N PHE A 79 -3.59 -4.57 6.54
CA PHE A 79 -4.79 -3.75 6.44
C PHE A 79 -5.93 -4.39 5.65
N ALA A 80 -5.64 -5.40 4.86
CA ALA A 80 -6.64 -6.17 4.10
C ALA A 80 -6.11 -7.59 3.85
N PRO A 81 -5.98 -8.41 4.93
CA PRO A 81 -5.30 -9.70 4.84
C PRO A 81 -5.98 -10.74 3.93
N GLU A 82 -7.21 -10.49 3.53
CA GLU A 82 -7.94 -11.30 2.57
C GLU A 82 -7.51 -11.04 1.11
N ARG A 83 -6.67 -10.03 0.88
CA ARG A 83 -6.25 -9.64 -0.46
C ARG A 83 -4.74 -9.82 -0.62
N ARG A 84 -4.31 -10.13 -1.85
CA ARG A 84 -2.90 -10.30 -2.17
C ARG A 84 -2.63 -9.98 -3.63
N VAL A 85 -1.53 -9.28 -3.90
CA VAL A 85 -1.02 -9.04 -5.26
C VAL A 85 -0.13 -10.21 -5.66
N PHE A 86 -0.39 -10.79 -6.84
CA PHE A 86 0.45 -11.84 -7.39
C PHE A 86 0.59 -11.66 -8.90
N GLN A 87 1.58 -12.34 -9.47
CA GLN A 87 1.87 -12.29 -10.90
C GLN A 87 1.64 -13.65 -11.52
N LYS A 88 0.98 -13.66 -12.68
CA LYS A 88 0.78 -14.86 -13.49
C LYS A 88 0.84 -14.46 -14.96
N ASN A 89 1.65 -15.17 -15.74
CA ASN A 89 1.81 -14.89 -17.19
C ASN A 89 2.16 -13.41 -17.43
N TRP A 90 3.09 -12.88 -16.62
CA TRP A 90 3.60 -11.50 -16.74
C TRP A 90 2.57 -10.41 -16.41
N GLN A 91 1.39 -10.80 -15.93
CA GLN A 91 0.33 -9.87 -15.54
C GLN A 91 0.12 -9.93 -14.03
N TRP A 92 -0.14 -8.77 -13.43
CA TRP A 92 -0.46 -8.67 -12.01
C TRP A 92 -1.96 -8.81 -11.78
N PHE A 93 -2.30 -9.49 -10.68
CA PHE A 93 -3.66 -9.72 -10.22
C PHE A 93 -3.76 -9.43 -8.74
N VAL A 94 -4.99 -9.18 -8.28
CA VAL A 94 -5.31 -9.10 -6.85
C VAL A 94 -6.31 -10.19 -6.53
N SER A 95 -5.95 -11.07 -5.58
CA SER A 95 -6.84 -12.14 -5.12
C SER A 95 -7.72 -11.66 -3.97
N ASP A 96 -8.79 -12.42 -3.69
CA ASP A 96 -9.62 -12.24 -2.51
C ASP A 96 -9.59 -13.51 -1.65
N CYS A 97 -10.35 -13.51 -0.53
CA CYS A 97 -10.40 -14.65 0.38
C CYS A 97 -11.18 -15.85 -0.17
N LEU A 98 -11.89 -15.68 -1.27
CA LEU A 98 -12.71 -16.73 -1.89
C LEU A 98 -12.00 -17.43 -3.04
N GLY A 99 -10.72 -17.12 -3.26
CA GLY A 99 -9.94 -17.69 -4.36
C GLY A 99 -10.19 -17.02 -5.71
N MET A 100 -10.97 -15.94 -5.74
CA MET A 100 -11.19 -15.16 -6.94
C MET A 100 -10.06 -14.15 -7.11
N ALA A 101 -9.79 -13.81 -8.36
CA ALA A 101 -8.76 -12.83 -8.68
C ALA A 101 -9.25 -11.89 -9.76
N GLU A 102 -8.83 -10.61 -9.66
CA GLU A 102 -9.11 -9.61 -10.67
C GLU A 102 -7.81 -8.97 -11.14
N PRO A 103 -7.75 -8.46 -12.37
CA PRO A 103 -6.56 -7.76 -12.84
C PRO A 103 -6.20 -6.60 -11.90
N PHE A 104 -4.89 -6.45 -11.65
CA PHE A 104 -4.40 -5.30 -10.91
C PHE A 104 -4.54 -4.06 -11.79
N VAL A 105 -5.14 -3.03 -11.25
CA VAL A 105 -5.29 -1.73 -11.93
C VAL A 105 -4.74 -0.66 -11.02
N ASP A 106 -3.85 0.18 -11.55
CA ASP A 106 -3.28 1.29 -10.78
C ASP A 106 -4.40 2.21 -10.27
N GLY A 107 -4.38 2.47 -8.95
CA GLY A 107 -5.39 3.30 -8.30
C GLY A 107 -6.62 2.52 -7.84
N MET A 108 -6.64 1.20 -8.00
CA MET A 108 -7.80 0.41 -7.57
C MET A 108 -8.02 0.52 -6.07
N LYS A 109 -9.29 0.54 -5.68
CA LYS A 109 -9.68 0.57 -4.26
C LYS A 109 -9.73 -0.84 -3.70
N ILE A 110 -9.21 -1.00 -2.51
CA ILE A 110 -9.17 -2.29 -1.80
C ILE A 110 -10.36 -2.44 -0.86
#